data_ebb463be91574d28b9afd853c9b21148
#
_entry.id   ebb463be91574d28b9afd853c9b21148
#
_cell.length_a   1.000
_cell.length_b   1.000
_cell.length_c   1.000
_cell.angle_alpha   90.00
_cell.angle_beta   90.00
_cell.angle_gamma   90.00
#
_symmetry.space_group_name_H-M   'P 1'
#
loop_
_entity.id
_entity.type
_entity.pdbx_description
1 polymer ?
#
loop_
_entity_poly.entity_id
_entity_poly.type
_entity_poly.pdbx_seq_one_letter_code
_entity_poly.pdbx_strand_id
1 'polypeptide(L)'
;MKKIILLITATLVVLPLSAQFKAKMFFTGMGKEHVFTIYSSDANYRYEFNEDGQAGVIIAKTGSSEIVILMPSQKMAMKASAENPMSMGSDPVKAYEYYLDSGIMKEEGKEIVNGVQCTKSTLWNKENSTQKMFTVWLSDQYKFPVKLINHMDGSGEGSIMELKDIEAWTPDAQSFEIPSGYQVMDMPQMNTY
;
A
#
# COMPACT_ATOMS: atom_id res chain seq x y z
N MET A 1 44.63 -1.84 -48.48
CA MET A 1 44.43 -1.90 -47.02
C MET A 1 42.98 -1.61 -46.75
N LYS A 2 42.14 -2.66 -46.48
CA LYS A 2 40.69 -2.50 -46.16
C LYS A 2 40.55 -2.26 -44.65
N LYS A 3 40.03 -1.09 -44.27
CA LYS A 3 39.69 -0.78 -42.86
C LYS A 3 38.34 -1.41 -42.55
N ILE A 4 38.32 -2.44 -41.67
CA ILE A 4 37.10 -3.03 -41.09
C ILE A 4 36.65 -2.11 -39.95
N ILE A 5 35.51 -1.46 -40.14
CA ILE A 5 34.83 -0.69 -39.07
C ILE A 5 33.95 -1.67 -38.31
N LEU A 6 34.35 -2.01 -37.09
CA LEU A 6 33.57 -2.85 -36.18
C LEU A 6 32.47 -1.98 -35.54
N LEU A 7 31.23 -2.19 -35.99
CA LEU A 7 30.06 -1.50 -35.44
C LEU A 7 29.66 -2.26 -34.15
N ILE A 8 29.98 -1.70 -32.97
CA ILE A 8 29.52 -2.23 -31.68
C ILE A 8 28.09 -1.75 -31.49
N THR A 9 27.10 -2.58 -31.74
CA THR A 9 25.70 -2.35 -31.36
C THR A 9 25.55 -2.58 -29.85
N ALA A 10 25.48 -1.51 -29.08
CA ALA A 10 25.11 -1.57 -27.67
C ALA A 10 23.62 -1.94 -27.57
N THR A 11 23.34 -3.19 -27.22
CA THR A 11 21.97 -3.63 -26.92
C THR A 11 21.57 -3.02 -25.58
N LEU A 12 20.71 -2.00 -25.62
CA LEU A 12 20.10 -1.43 -24.42
C LEU A 12 19.13 -2.49 -23.86
N VAL A 13 19.55 -3.20 -22.81
CA VAL A 13 18.67 -4.10 -22.07
C VAL A 13 17.71 -3.22 -21.27
N VAL A 14 16.51 -3.02 -21.80
CA VAL A 14 15.40 -2.43 -21.06
C VAL A 14 14.94 -3.49 -20.07
N LEU A 15 15.42 -3.41 -18.83
CA LEU A 15 14.87 -4.21 -17.75
C LEU A 15 13.40 -3.79 -17.56
N PRO A 16 12.45 -4.73 -17.51
CA PRO A 16 11.07 -4.39 -17.18
C PRO A 16 11.08 -3.67 -15.83
N LEU A 17 10.43 -2.50 -15.77
CA LEU A 17 10.22 -1.78 -14.51
C LEU A 17 9.27 -2.66 -13.71
N SER A 18 9.84 -3.48 -12.82
CA SER A 18 9.04 -4.33 -11.93
C SER A 18 8.40 -3.43 -10.88
N ALA A 19 7.06 -3.48 -10.80
CA ALA A 19 6.30 -2.83 -9.72
C ALA A 19 6.43 -3.57 -8.38
N GLN A 20 7.41 -4.48 -8.29
CA GLN A 20 7.63 -5.38 -7.15
C GLN A 20 8.65 -4.79 -6.20
N PHE A 21 8.27 -4.66 -4.93
CA PHE A 21 9.15 -4.13 -3.89
C PHE A 21 8.83 -4.71 -2.52
N LYS A 22 9.80 -4.60 -1.63
CA LYS A 22 9.68 -4.75 -0.19
C LYS A 22 10.13 -3.47 0.47
N ALA A 23 9.50 -3.08 1.57
CA ALA A 23 9.83 -1.87 2.30
C ALA A 23 9.49 -1.99 3.79
N LYS A 24 9.94 -1.02 4.59
CA LYS A 24 9.40 -0.75 5.91
C LYS A 24 8.28 0.29 5.78
N MET A 25 7.11 -0.04 6.29
CA MET A 25 5.96 0.88 6.36
C MET A 25 5.87 1.41 7.79
N PHE A 26 6.06 2.71 7.94
CA PHE A 26 5.85 3.44 9.18
C PHE A 26 4.44 4.02 9.14
N PHE A 27 3.64 3.70 10.12
CA PHE A 27 2.29 4.22 10.25
C PHE A 27 2.16 4.91 11.60
N THR A 28 1.95 6.23 11.58
CA THR A 28 1.75 7.03 12.79
C THR A 28 0.30 7.46 12.83
N GLY A 29 -0.41 7.07 13.89
CA GLY A 29 -1.79 7.45 14.13
C GLY A 29 -2.10 7.43 15.61
N MET A 30 -2.98 8.32 16.09
CA MET A 30 -3.37 8.43 17.51
C MET A 30 -2.16 8.55 18.47
N GLY A 31 -1.08 9.21 18.03
CA GLY A 31 0.14 9.42 18.83
C GLY A 31 1.03 8.19 19.01
N LYS A 32 0.79 7.13 18.25
CA LYS A 32 1.63 5.92 18.22
C LYS A 32 2.19 5.69 16.83
N GLU A 33 3.43 5.17 16.78
CA GLU A 33 4.04 4.70 15.56
C GLU A 33 4.05 3.17 15.55
N HIS A 34 3.61 2.61 14.43
CA HIS A 34 3.65 1.18 14.14
C HIS A 34 4.57 0.94 12.94
N VAL A 35 5.36 -0.11 12.98
CA VAL A 35 6.29 -0.45 11.91
C VAL A 35 5.96 -1.84 11.37
N PHE A 36 5.66 -1.89 10.07
CA PHE A 36 5.32 -3.11 9.36
C PHE A 36 6.38 -3.41 8.28
N THR A 37 6.49 -4.65 7.85
CA THR A 37 7.18 -4.98 6.60
C THR A 37 6.13 -5.14 5.52
N ILE A 38 6.20 -4.31 4.48
CA ILE A 38 5.30 -4.40 3.32
C ILE A 38 6.01 -5.06 2.14
N TYR A 39 5.26 -5.87 1.40
CA TYR A 39 5.63 -6.48 0.12
C TYR A 39 4.56 -6.15 -0.89
N SER A 40 4.94 -5.74 -2.09
CA SER A 40 4.00 -5.40 -3.16
C SER A 40 4.43 -6.03 -4.47
N SER A 41 3.47 -6.52 -5.23
CA SER A 41 3.67 -7.04 -6.58
C SER A 41 2.42 -6.77 -7.41
N ASP A 42 2.58 -5.96 -8.47
CA ASP A 42 1.49 -5.51 -9.32
C ASP A 42 0.34 -4.87 -8.51
N ALA A 43 -0.84 -5.49 -8.54
CA ALA A 43 -2.00 -5.03 -7.79
C ALA A 43 -2.10 -5.64 -6.38
N ASN A 44 -1.23 -6.58 -6.01
CA ASN A 44 -1.29 -7.23 -4.70
C ASN A 44 -0.29 -6.61 -3.75
N TYR A 45 -0.66 -6.52 -2.48
CA TYR A 45 0.27 -6.17 -1.41
C TYR A 45 -0.08 -6.92 -0.13
N ARG A 46 0.93 -7.12 0.71
CA ARG A 46 0.77 -7.68 2.05
C ARG A 46 1.67 -6.94 3.01
N TYR A 47 1.28 -6.84 4.26
CA TYR A 47 2.16 -6.41 5.32
C TYR A 47 2.11 -7.33 6.52
N GLU A 48 3.29 -7.47 7.10
CA GLU A 48 3.55 -8.30 8.26
C GLU A 48 3.78 -7.40 9.46
N PHE A 49 3.12 -7.72 10.55
CA PHE A 49 3.28 -7.04 11.82
C PHE A 49 3.57 -8.06 12.93
N ASN A 50 4.23 -7.58 13.97
CA ASN A 50 4.42 -8.32 15.22
C ASN A 50 4.32 -7.31 16.35
N GLU A 51 3.16 -7.26 16.99
CA GLU A 51 2.86 -6.36 18.08
C GLU A 51 2.53 -7.18 19.33
N ASP A 52 3.20 -6.88 20.44
CA ASP A 52 3.00 -7.54 21.73
C ASP A 52 3.08 -9.09 21.67
N GLY A 53 3.93 -9.61 20.77
CA GLY A 53 4.09 -11.04 20.55
C GLY A 53 3.01 -11.69 19.69
N GLN A 54 2.08 -10.91 19.15
CA GLN A 54 1.10 -11.36 18.16
C GLN A 54 1.57 -11.02 16.75
N ALA A 55 1.95 -12.04 16.01
CA ALA A 55 2.28 -11.89 14.61
C ALA A 55 1.02 -12.00 13.74
N GLY A 56 0.87 -11.12 12.77
CA GLY A 56 -0.20 -11.15 11.79
C GLY A 56 0.28 -10.75 10.41
N VAL A 57 -0.53 -11.08 9.41
CA VAL A 57 -0.30 -10.70 8.01
C VAL A 57 -1.61 -10.19 7.45
N ILE A 58 -1.59 -9.05 6.81
CA ILE A 58 -2.73 -8.55 6.03
C ILE A 58 -2.37 -8.69 4.55
N ILE A 59 -3.24 -9.30 3.77
CA ILE A 59 -3.11 -9.45 2.33
C ILE A 59 -4.26 -8.68 1.70
N ALA A 60 -3.94 -7.82 0.74
CA ALA A 60 -4.90 -7.00 0.05
C ALA A 60 -4.56 -6.90 -1.45
N LYS A 61 -5.57 -6.49 -2.23
CA LYS A 61 -5.40 -6.21 -3.64
C LYS A 61 -5.95 -4.82 -3.92
N THR A 62 -5.17 -3.98 -4.61
CA THR A 62 -5.58 -2.65 -5.05
C THR A 62 -6.87 -2.74 -5.88
N GLY A 63 -7.83 -1.88 -5.58
CA GLY A 63 -9.13 -1.85 -6.26
C GLY A 63 -10.08 -3.02 -5.91
N SER A 64 -9.73 -3.89 -4.94
CA SER A 64 -10.62 -4.92 -4.41
C SER A 64 -11.15 -4.52 -3.03
N SER A 65 -12.42 -4.80 -2.74
CA SER A 65 -12.99 -4.61 -1.41
C SER A 65 -12.66 -5.75 -0.43
N GLU A 66 -12.03 -6.84 -0.87
CA GLU A 66 -11.65 -7.96 -0.01
C GLU A 66 -10.24 -7.77 0.54
N ILE A 67 -10.09 -8.03 1.84
CA ILE A 67 -8.80 -8.22 2.51
C ILE A 67 -8.79 -9.54 3.26
N VAL A 68 -7.60 -10.12 3.43
CA VAL A 68 -7.39 -11.35 4.20
C VAL A 68 -6.45 -11.04 5.35
N ILE A 69 -6.87 -11.36 6.57
CA ILE A 69 -6.07 -11.24 7.79
C ILE A 69 -5.64 -12.63 8.22
N LEU A 70 -4.34 -12.89 8.19
CA LEU A 70 -3.77 -14.16 8.67
C LEU A 70 -3.29 -14.01 10.11
N MET A 71 -3.62 -15.00 10.92
CA MET A 71 -3.12 -15.19 12.29
C MET A 71 -2.30 -16.49 12.33
N PRO A 72 -0.98 -16.43 12.06
CA PRO A 72 -0.15 -17.61 11.87
C PRO A 72 -0.08 -18.52 13.11
N SER A 73 -0.06 -17.95 14.31
CA SER A 73 -0.03 -18.70 15.58
C SER A 73 -1.25 -19.59 15.80
N GLN A 74 -2.40 -19.18 15.23
CA GLN A 74 -3.67 -19.89 15.34
C GLN A 74 -4.01 -20.69 14.08
N LYS A 75 -3.22 -20.54 13.01
CA LYS A 75 -3.51 -21.05 11.66
C LYS A 75 -4.91 -20.64 11.18
N MET A 76 -5.27 -19.40 11.40
CA MET A 76 -6.56 -18.83 11.00
C MET A 76 -6.38 -17.76 9.94
N ALA A 77 -7.33 -17.69 9.02
CA ALA A 77 -7.46 -16.65 8.03
C ALA A 77 -8.87 -16.05 8.10
N MET A 78 -8.97 -14.74 8.29
CA MET A 78 -10.24 -14.03 8.26
C MET A 78 -10.35 -13.24 6.97
N LYS A 79 -11.43 -13.44 6.23
CA LYS A 79 -11.80 -12.59 5.10
C LYS A 79 -12.69 -11.46 5.60
N ALA A 80 -12.33 -10.24 5.23
CA ALA A 80 -13.04 -9.04 5.64
C ALA A 80 -13.28 -8.13 4.43
N SER A 81 -14.32 -7.30 4.49
CA SER A 81 -14.51 -6.23 3.53
C SER A 81 -13.64 -5.04 3.90
N ALA A 82 -12.98 -4.43 2.91
CA ALA A 82 -12.26 -3.17 3.09
C ALA A 82 -13.18 -2.00 3.49
N GLU A 83 -14.49 -2.14 3.26
CA GLU A 83 -15.51 -1.16 3.66
C GLU A 83 -15.88 -1.27 5.16
N ASN A 84 -15.42 -2.33 5.83
CA ASN A 84 -15.61 -2.46 7.27
C ASN A 84 -14.74 -1.43 7.99
N PRO A 85 -15.30 -0.62 8.93
CA PRO A 85 -14.54 0.40 9.66
C PRO A 85 -13.28 -0.12 10.37
N MET A 86 -13.32 -1.36 10.86
CA MET A 86 -12.16 -2.00 11.48
C MET A 86 -11.05 -2.27 10.46
N SER A 87 -11.40 -2.66 9.23
CA SER A 87 -10.45 -2.89 8.15
C SER A 87 -9.83 -1.58 7.67
N MET A 88 -10.64 -0.52 7.53
CA MET A 88 -10.15 0.81 7.14
C MET A 88 -9.18 1.40 8.17
N GLY A 89 -9.41 1.14 9.46
CA GLY A 89 -8.52 1.60 10.53
C GLY A 89 -7.16 0.89 10.53
N SER A 90 -7.08 -0.32 9.97
CA SER A 90 -5.85 -1.13 9.93
C SER A 90 -5.09 -1.07 8.61
N ASP A 91 -5.71 -0.52 7.55
CA ASP A 91 -5.09 -0.41 6.22
C ASP A 91 -5.23 1.01 5.65
N PRO A 92 -4.19 1.87 5.77
CA PRO A 92 -4.25 3.25 5.28
C PRO A 92 -4.41 3.35 3.76
N VAL A 93 -3.95 2.34 3.00
CA VAL A 93 -4.12 2.32 1.53
C VAL A 93 -5.58 2.03 1.18
N LYS A 94 -6.22 1.07 1.87
CA LYS A 94 -7.64 0.78 1.69
C LYS A 94 -8.53 1.95 2.13
N ALA A 95 -8.18 2.60 3.22
CA ALA A 95 -8.89 3.81 3.65
C ALA A 95 -8.84 4.89 2.56
N TYR A 96 -7.68 5.15 1.97
CA TYR A 96 -7.54 6.08 0.85
C TYR A 96 -8.37 5.65 -0.37
N GLU A 97 -8.29 4.37 -0.79
CA GLU A 97 -9.03 3.84 -1.94
C GLU A 97 -10.55 3.99 -1.76
N TYR A 98 -11.06 3.72 -0.57
CA TYR A 98 -12.50 3.85 -0.25
C TYR A 98 -13.03 5.27 -0.51
N TYR A 99 -12.23 6.30 -0.22
CA TYR A 99 -12.67 7.68 -0.38
C TYR A 99 -12.41 8.27 -1.78
N LEU A 100 -11.78 7.53 -2.71
CA LEU A 100 -11.52 8.05 -4.06
C LEU A 100 -12.80 8.47 -4.78
N ASP A 101 -13.88 7.68 -4.67
CA ASP A 101 -15.15 7.95 -5.35
C ASP A 101 -15.90 9.15 -4.77
N SER A 102 -15.68 9.48 -3.49
CA SER A 102 -16.29 10.64 -2.81
C SER A 102 -15.43 11.90 -2.89
N GLY A 103 -14.26 11.83 -3.54
CA GLY A 103 -13.29 12.90 -3.61
C GLY A 103 -13.02 13.44 -5.01
N ILE A 104 -12.36 14.61 -5.05
CA ILE A 104 -11.79 15.20 -6.26
C ILE A 104 -10.28 15.25 -6.06
N MET A 105 -9.55 14.52 -6.90
CA MET A 105 -8.09 14.51 -6.89
C MET A 105 -7.53 15.76 -7.59
N LYS A 106 -6.60 16.44 -6.93
CA LYS A 106 -5.83 17.56 -7.53
C LYS A 106 -4.35 17.23 -7.45
N GLU A 107 -3.70 17.15 -8.60
CA GLU A 107 -2.25 16.98 -8.69
C GLU A 107 -1.55 18.29 -8.30
N GLU A 108 -0.51 18.18 -7.47
CA GLU A 108 0.29 19.31 -6.97
C GLU A 108 1.72 19.32 -7.53
N GLY A 109 2.10 18.28 -8.29
CA GLY A 109 3.41 18.18 -8.93
C GLY A 109 4.19 16.94 -8.54
N LYS A 110 5.50 16.96 -8.78
CA LYS A 110 6.39 15.82 -8.50
C LYS A 110 7.37 16.14 -7.39
N GLU A 111 7.56 15.18 -6.50
CA GLU A 111 8.49 15.25 -5.37
C GLU A 111 9.26 13.93 -5.25
N ILE A 112 10.47 13.98 -4.69
CA ILE A 112 11.22 12.78 -4.32
C ILE A 112 10.95 12.48 -2.85
N VAL A 113 10.42 11.31 -2.57
CA VAL A 113 10.16 10.81 -1.20
C VAL A 113 10.96 9.53 -0.99
N ASN A 114 11.85 9.54 0.00
CA ASN A 114 12.73 8.40 0.33
C ASN A 114 13.45 7.80 -0.87
N GLY A 115 13.94 8.68 -1.77
CA GLY A 115 14.67 8.30 -2.98
C GLY A 115 13.79 7.86 -4.16
N VAL A 116 12.46 7.90 -4.02
CA VAL A 116 11.51 7.51 -5.06
C VAL A 116 10.82 8.73 -5.65
N GLN A 117 10.81 8.83 -6.99
CA GLN A 117 10.05 9.86 -7.72
C GLN A 117 8.55 9.57 -7.57
N CYS A 118 7.82 10.56 -7.04
CA CYS A 118 6.38 10.47 -6.78
C CYS A 118 5.63 11.62 -7.41
N THR A 119 4.40 11.35 -7.80
CA THR A 119 3.40 12.38 -8.09
C THR A 119 2.63 12.68 -6.80
N LYS A 120 2.71 13.93 -6.33
CA LYS A 120 1.95 14.41 -5.18
C LYS A 120 0.57 14.87 -5.62
N SER A 121 -0.44 14.42 -4.90
CA SER A 121 -1.83 14.81 -5.14
C SER A 121 -2.58 14.96 -3.82
N THR A 122 -3.62 15.81 -3.82
CA THR A 122 -4.53 15.95 -2.68
C THR A 122 -5.94 15.56 -3.11
N LEU A 123 -6.58 14.71 -2.30
CA LEU A 123 -7.98 14.32 -2.42
C LEU A 123 -8.83 15.26 -1.56
N TRP A 124 -9.74 15.99 -2.21
CA TRP A 124 -10.68 16.91 -1.58
C TRP A 124 -12.09 16.32 -1.60
N ASN A 125 -12.89 16.58 -0.57
CA ASN A 125 -14.28 16.15 -0.52
C ASN A 125 -15.11 16.83 -1.62
N LYS A 126 -15.91 16.04 -2.37
CA LYS A 126 -16.77 16.56 -3.46
C LYS A 126 -17.85 17.51 -2.95
N GLU A 127 -18.44 17.20 -1.78
CA GLU A 127 -19.53 17.98 -1.19
C GLU A 127 -19.01 19.21 -0.43
N ASN A 128 -17.77 19.12 0.09
CA ASN A 128 -17.13 20.22 0.81
C ASN A 128 -15.70 20.44 0.25
N SER A 129 -15.60 21.28 -0.76
CA SER A 129 -14.35 21.56 -1.49
C SER A 129 -13.24 22.21 -0.63
N THR A 130 -13.51 22.59 0.61
CA THR A 130 -12.51 23.09 1.58
C THR A 130 -11.98 22.00 2.49
N GLN A 131 -12.64 20.84 2.53
CA GLN A 131 -12.23 19.70 3.34
C GLN A 131 -11.21 18.83 2.58
N LYS A 132 -9.96 18.87 3.05
CA LYS A 132 -8.91 17.97 2.61
C LYS A 132 -9.13 16.60 3.27
N MET A 133 -9.13 15.53 2.47
CA MET A 133 -9.32 14.16 2.96
C MET A 133 -7.99 13.44 3.05
N PHE A 134 -7.22 13.41 1.95
CA PHE A 134 -5.92 12.77 1.90
C PHE A 134 -4.92 13.61 1.11
N THR A 135 -3.64 13.47 1.47
CA THR A 135 -2.52 13.83 0.60
C THR A 135 -1.72 12.56 0.31
N VAL A 136 -1.48 12.28 -0.97
CA VAL A 136 -0.80 11.07 -1.43
C VAL A 136 0.43 11.42 -2.28
N TRP A 137 1.52 10.69 -2.06
CA TRP A 137 2.70 10.66 -2.92
C TRP A 137 2.77 9.29 -3.58
N LEU A 138 2.21 9.20 -4.79
CA LEU A 138 2.13 7.97 -5.56
C LEU A 138 3.42 7.78 -6.35
N SER A 139 4.10 6.67 -6.17
CA SER A 139 5.32 6.34 -6.91
C SER A 139 5.04 6.22 -8.41
N ASP A 140 5.84 6.92 -9.22
CA ASP A 140 5.79 6.79 -10.67
C ASP A 140 6.22 5.38 -11.14
N GLN A 141 7.13 4.75 -10.38
CA GLN A 141 7.68 3.42 -10.67
C GLN A 141 6.80 2.30 -10.15
N TYR A 142 6.46 2.32 -8.86
CA TYR A 142 5.79 1.19 -8.19
C TYR A 142 4.26 1.26 -8.28
N LYS A 143 3.69 2.40 -8.71
CA LYS A 143 2.23 2.64 -8.73
C LYS A 143 1.57 2.39 -7.37
N PHE A 144 2.31 2.68 -6.31
CA PHE A 144 1.92 2.49 -4.92
C PHE A 144 2.21 3.75 -4.11
N PRO A 145 1.38 4.12 -3.10
CA PRO A 145 1.66 5.24 -2.22
C PRO A 145 2.96 5.04 -1.44
N VAL A 146 3.95 5.92 -1.62
CA VAL A 146 5.18 5.95 -0.81
C VAL A 146 4.95 6.73 0.48
N LYS A 147 4.05 7.73 0.41
CA LYS A 147 3.60 8.48 1.58
C LYS A 147 2.12 8.83 1.42
N LEU A 148 1.41 8.79 2.53
CA LEU A 148 -0.01 9.10 2.59
C LEU A 148 -0.31 9.79 3.92
N ILE A 149 -1.07 10.88 3.88
CA ILE A 149 -1.58 11.58 5.04
C ILE A 149 -3.10 11.53 4.99
N ASN A 150 -3.71 10.98 6.03
CA ASN A 150 -5.16 11.01 6.23
C ASN A 150 -5.51 12.21 7.14
N HIS A 151 -6.19 13.20 6.59
CA HIS A 151 -6.58 14.43 7.30
C HIS A 151 -7.92 14.30 8.03
N MET A 152 -8.57 13.13 7.97
CA MET A 152 -9.91 12.92 8.53
C MET A 152 -9.91 12.20 9.89
N ASP A 153 -8.74 11.83 10.42
CA ASP A 153 -8.63 11.05 11.66
C ASP A 153 -8.94 11.85 12.95
N GLY A 154 -9.22 13.14 12.81
CA GLY A 154 -9.58 14.03 13.94
C GLY A 154 -8.41 14.43 14.84
N SER A 155 -7.19 13.99 14.57
CA SER A 155 -6.00 14.31 15.38
C SER A 155 -5.44 15.72 15.14
N GLY A 156 -5.92 16.40 14.08
CA GLY A 156 -5.43 17.72 13.66
C GLY A 156 -4.15 17.65 12.81
N GLU A 157 -3.26 16.70 13.06
CA GLU A 157 -2.04 16.46 12.28
C GLU A 157 -2.26 15.39 11.18
N GLY A 158 -3.30 14.56 11.35
CA GLY A 158 -3.60 13.43 10.51
C GLY A 158 -2.77 12.19 10.83
N SER A 159 -3.24 11.02 10.42
CA SER A 159 -2.40 9.82 10.46
C SER A 159 -1.52 9.75 9.21
N ILE A 160 -0.29 9.31 9.39
CA ILE A 160 0.74 9.31 8.35
C ILE A 160 1.21 7.88 8.10
N MET A 161 1.16 7.45 6.85
CA MET A 161 1.86 6.26 6.37
C MET A 161 3.05 6.70 5.52
N GLU A 162 4.21 6.09 5.71
CA GLU A 162 5.42 6.35 4.93
C GLU A 162 6.24 5.08 4.72
N LEU A 163 6.64 4.83 3.47
CA LEU A 163 7.53 3.73 3.12
C LEU A 163 8.99 4.18 3.16
N LYS A 164 9.84 3.40 3.83
CA LYS A 164 11.30 3.57 3.87
C LYS A 164 11.99 2.27 3.51
N ASP A 165 13.27 2.33 3.20
CA ASP A 165 14.10 1.17 2.85
C ASP A 165 13.48 0.33 1.72
N ILE A 166 13.03 1.02 0.65
CA ILE A 166 12.37 0.40 -0.48
C ILE A 166 13.42 -0.32 -1.32
N GLU A 167 13.27 -1.63 -1.46
CA GLU A 167 14.18 -2.49 -2.21
C GLU A 167 13.42 -3.38 -3.20
N ALA A 168 14.09 -3.79 -4.27
CA ALA A 168 13.53 -4.74 -5.22
C ALA A 168 13.28 -6.08 -4.53
N TRP A 169 12.13 -6.69 -4.82
CA TRP A 169 11.72 -7.97 -4.29
C TRP A 169 11.02 -8.79 -5.36
N THR A 170 11.20 -10.12 -5.32
CA THR A 170 10.52 -11.03 -6.25
C THR A 170 9.59 -11.93 -5.44
N PRO A 171 8.26 -11.90 -5.69
CA PRO A 171 7.31 -12.77 -5.02
C PRO A 171 7.50 -14.23 -5.44
N ASP A 172 7.25 -15.15 -4.52
CA ASP A 172 6.94 -16.52 -4.88
C ASP A 172 5.43 -16.66 -5.19
N ALA A 173 5.04 -17.81 -5.76
CA ALA A 173 3.66 -18.05 -6.17
C ALA A 173 2.63 -18.01 -5.01
N GLN A 174 3.08 -18.14 -3.77
CA GLN A 174 2.22 -18.20 -2.57
C GLN A 174 2.26 -16.93 -1.73
N SER A 175 3.04 -15.93 -2.16
CA SER A 175 3.27 -14.71 -1.36
C SER A 175 2.00 -13.98 -0.96
N PHE A 176 0.93 -14.10 -1.75
CA PHE A 176 -0.36 -13.44 -1.54
C PHE A 176 -1.53 -14.43 -1.36
N GLU A 177 -1.24 -15.68 -1.03
CA GLU A 177 -2.26 -16.71 -0.83
C GLU A 177 -2.40 -17.08 0.65
N ILE A 178 -3.56 -17.65 0.99
CA ILE A 178 -3.78 -18.23 2.31
C ILE A 178 -2.99 -19.54 2.37
N PRO A 179 -2.06 -19.73 3.33
CA PRO A 179 -1.27 -20.95 3.42
C PRO A 179 -2.15 -22.17 3.66
N SER A 180 -1.73 -23.33 3.14
CA SER A 180 -2.43 -24.59 3.36
C SER A 180 -2.56 -24.92 4.85
N GLY A 181 -3.70 -25.48 5.25
CA GLY A 181 -3.97 -25.86 6.65
C GLY A 181 -4.46 -24.71 7.54
N TYR A 182 -4.74 -23.54 6.98
CA TYR A 182 -5.42 -22.47 7.71
C TYR A 182 -6.93 -22.70 7.69
N GLN A 183 -7.57 -22.43 8.82
CA GLN A 183 -9.03 -22.34 8.90
C GLN A 183 -9.46 -20.97 8.39
N VAL A 184 -10.31 -20.97 7.34
CA VAL A 184 -10.81 -19.71 6.74
C VAL A 184 -12.18 -19.40 7.34
N MET A 185 -12.36 -18.14 7.77
CA MET A 185 -13.62 -17.61 8.29
C MET A 185 -13.92 -16.27 7.65
N ASP A 186 -15.19 -16.00 7.41
CA ASP A 186 -15.65 -14.68 6.98
C ASP A 186 -15.91 -13.81 8.23
N MET A 187 -15.42 -12.57 8.20
CA MET A 187 -15.70 -11.60 9.24
C MET A 187 -17.14 -11.10 9.07
N PRO A 188 -17.98 -11.10 10.12
CA PRO A 188 -19.33 -10.57 10.04
C PRO A 188 -19.31 -9.12 9.56
N GLN A 189 -20.19 -8.79 8.61
CA GLN A 189 -20.42 -7.39 8.25
C GLN A 189 -21.08 -6.70 9.43
N MET A 190 -20.43 -5.68 9.99
CA MET A 190 -21.10 -4.82 10.96
C MET A 190 -22.05 -3.90 10.21
N ASN A 191 -23.37 -4.18 10.31
CA ASN A 191 -24.37 -3.26 9.83
C ASN A 191 -24.29 -1.98 10.68
N THR A 192 -23.84 -0.89 10.09
CA THR A 192 -24.00 0.46 10.66
C THR A 192 -25.48 0.80 10.63
N TYR A 193 -26.11 0.77 11.82
CA TYR A 193 -27.45 1.31 12.04
C TYR A 193 -27.39 2.82 12.12
#